data_b969aff1998c3b2cecb599c13d4c83f4
#
_entry.id   b969aff1998c3b2cecb599c13d4c83f4
#
_cell.length_a   1.000
_cell.length_b   1.000
_cell.length_c   1.000
_cell.angle_alpha   90.00
_cell.angle_beta   90.00
_cell.angle_gamma   90.00
#
_symmetry.space_group_name_H-M   'P 1'
#
loop_
_entity.id
_entity.type
_entity.pdbx_description
1 polymer ?
#
loop_
_entity_poly.entity_id
_entity_poly.type
_entity_poly.pdbx_seq_one_letter_code
_entity_poly.pdbx_strand_id
1 'polypeptide(L)'
;VGTGRNAKIVRVKVVMRDEAHDLALLRTEKSLKAEPLRLRPAKGVEEGMSIAFTGFPIGAVLGLHPVTHRGMISARTPIAIPQASPKRLDAKMIRGQGQTFDVFQLDATAYPGNSGSPLYDTENGDVGGIISSVFVKSSKEKALSDPSGITYAIPADFAIELLRKAGLRKP
;
A
#
# COMPACT_ATOMS: atom_id res chain seq x y z
N VAL A 1 -12.48 10.02 7.81
CA VAL A 1 -12.93 8.98 8.74
C VAL A 1 -14.44 8.86 8.63
N GLY A 2 -14.95 7.64 8.60
CA GLY A 2 -16.35 7.36 8.27
C GLY A 2 -16.54 7.12 6.77
N THR A 3 -17.78 6.82 6.35
CA THR A 3 -18.09 6.42 4.98
C THR A 3 -19.29 7.21 4.43
N GLY A 4 -19.34 7.40 3.11
CA GLY A 4 -20.44 8.08 2.45
C GLY A 4 -20.76 9.46 3.04
N ARG A 5 -22.03 9.73 3.34
CA ARG A 5 -22.49 11.01 3.91
C ARG A 5 -21.93 11.33 5.30
N ASN A 6 -21.44 10.32 6.02
CA ASN A 6 -20.85 10.47 7.37
C ASN A 6 -19.32 10.63 7.33
N ALA A 7 -18.73 10.69 6.14
CA ALA A 7 -17.30 10.89 5.99
C ALA A 7 -16.87 12.24 6.54
N LYS A 8 -15.82 12.23 7.38
CA LYS A 8 -15.24 13.45 7.96
C LYS A 8 -13.78 13.57 7.51
N ILE A 9 -13.42 14.78 7.12
CA ILE A 9 -12.02 15.10 6.83
C ILE A 9 -11.29 15.29 8.15
N VAL A 10 -10.17 14.57 8.31
CA VAL A 10 -9.28 14.67 9.46
C VAL A 10 -7.93 15.18 8.98
N ARG A 11 -7.41 16.23 9.63
CA ARG A 11 -6.08 16.72 9.35
C ARG A 11 -5.03 15.73 9.88
N VAL A 12 -3.99 15.53 9.10
CA VAL A 12 -2.86 14.67 9.44
C VAL A 12 -1.55 15.40 9.23
N LYS A 13 -0.53 15.02 9.98
CA LYS A 13 0.86 15.45 9.77
C LYS A 13 1.69 14.27 9.33
N VAL A 14 2.57 14.46 8.35
CA VAL A 14 3.58 13.45 8.00
C VAL A 14 4.62 13.44 9.10
N VAL A 15 4.78 12.31 9.78
CA VAL A 15 5.77 12.10 10.85
C VAL A 15 7.09 11.64 10.25
N MET A 16 7.03 10.71 9.31
CA MET A 16 8.20 10.13 8.66
C MET A 16 7.84 9.62 7.26
N ARG A 17 8.82 9.62 6.36
CA ARG A 17 8.71 9.06 5.01
C ARG A 17 9.77 8.00 4.81
N ASP A 18 9.42 6.98 4.06
CA ASP A 18 10.33 5.98 3.53
C ASP A 18 10.16 5.98 2.00
N GLU A 19 10.97 6.80 1.33
CA GLU A 19 10.90 6.97 -0.12
C GLU A 19 11.38 5.72 -0.85
N ALA A 20 12.25 4.91 -0.21
CA ALA A 20 12.75 3.67 -0.79
C ALA A 20 11.64 2.61 -0.93
N HIS A 21 10.62 2.64 -0.07
CA HIS A 21 9.52 1.69 -0.03
C HIS A 21 8.16 2.33 -0.29
N ASP A 22 8.11 3.59 -0.75
CA ASP A 22 6.86 4.33 -1.01
C ASP A 22 5.89 4.33 0.18
N LEU A 23 6.40 4.55 1.40
CA LEU A 23 5.62 4.57 2.62
C LEU A 23 5.70 5.92 3.33
N ALA A 24 4.63 6.30 4.01
CA ALA A 24 4.59 7.45 4.89
C ALA A 24 3.85 7.14 6.20
N LEU A 25 4.45 7.57 7.31
CA LEU A 25 3.81 7.53 8.61
C LEU A 25 3.10 8.86 8.86
N LEU A 26 1.80 8.77 9.09
CA LEU A 26 0.93 9.91 9.34
C LEU A 26 0.45 9.91 10.79
N ARG A 27 0.34 11.10 11.37
CA ARG A 27 -0.27 11.31 12.69
C ARG A 27 -1.50 12.19 12.55
N THR A 28 -2.62 11.76 13.10
CA THR A 28 -3.82 12.57 13.20
C THR A 28 -3.69 13.60 14.32
N GLU A 29 -4.25 14.79 14.13
CA GLU A 29 -4.27 15.85 15.17
C GLU A 29 -5.15 15.47 16.37
N LYS A 30 -6.19 14.67 16.12
CA LYS A 30 -7.11 14.17 17.15
C LYS A 30 -7.10 12.65 17.16
N SER A 31 -7.26 12.05 18.33
CA SER A 31 -7.41 10.60 18.43
C SER A 31 -8.60 10.13 17.60
N LEU A 32 -8.36 9.09 16.80
CA LEU A 32 -9.43 8.39 16.10
C LEU A 32 -9.98 7.31 17.05
N LYS A 33 -11.32 7.27 17.17
CA LYS A 33 -11.99 6.16 17.85
C LYS A 33 -12.08 4.99 16.85
N ALA A 34 -10.97 4.31 16.64
CA ALA A 34 -10.86 3.16 15.73
C ALA A 34 -9.95 2.12 16.37
N GLU A 35 -10.32 0.87 16.23
CA GLU A 35 -9.48 -0.24 16.62
C GLU A 35 -8.27 -0.35 15.67
N PRO A 36 -7.06 -0.52 16.20
CA PRO A 36 -5.88 -0.69 15.37
C PRO A 36 -5.88 -2.07 14.69
N LEU A 37 -5.42 -2.12 13.46
CA LEU A 37 -5.18 -3.37 12.76
C LEU A 37 -3.83 -3.95 13.20
N ARG A 38 -3.76 -5.27 13.38
CA ARG A 38 -2.54 -5.97 13.74
C ARG A 38 -1.64 -6.15 12.50
N LEU A 39 -0.40 -5.65 12.57
CA LEU A 39 0.58 -5.86 11.52
C LEU A 39 1.26 -7.22 11.69
N ARG A 40 1.34 -7.99 10.62
CA ARG A 40 1.98 -9.30 10.53
C ARG A 40 3.28 -9.20 9.74
N PRO A 41 4.40 -9.75 10.25
CA PRO A 41 5.63 -9.85 9.46
C PRO A 41 5.45 -10.68 8.20
N ALA A 42 6.16 -10.32 7.13
CA ALA A 42 6.08 -10.98 5.83
C ALA A 42 6.45 -12.47 5.87
N LYS A 43 7.25 -12.90 6.85
CA LYS A 43 7.62 -14.31 7.04
C LYS A 43 6.40 -15.23 7.16
N GLY A 44 5.27 -14.72 7.61
CA GLY A 44 4.03 -15.50 7.73
C GLY A 44 3.08 -15.33 6.55
N VAL A 45 3.48 -14.68 5.46
CA VAL A 45 2.68 -14.48 4.24
C VAL A 45 3.24 -15.38 3.16
N GLU A 46 2.43 -16.31 2.66
CA GLU A 46 2.85 -17.32 1.70
C GLU A 46 2.11 -17.17 0.37
N GLU A 47 2.70 -17.68 -0.71
CA GLU A 47 2.06 -17.77 -2.02
C GLU A 47 0.84 -18.70 -1.95
N GLY A 48 -0.23 -18.34 -2.67
CA GLY A 48 -1.51 -19.02 -2.61
C GLY A 48 -2.41 -18.59 -1.44
N MET A 49 -1.92 -17.79 -0.50
CA MET A 49 -2.70 -17.30 0.64
C MET A 49 -3.82 -16.39 0.19
N SER A 50 -5.04 -16.64 0.70
CA SER A 50 -6.21 -15.80 0.45
C SER A 50 -6.08 -14.47 1.18
N ILE A 51 -6.26 -13.38 0.42
CA ILE A 51 -6.15 -12.02 0.95
C ILE A 51 -7.36 -11.17 0.56
N ALA A 52 -7.55 -10.09 1.29
CA ALA A 52 -8.43 -9.01 0.89
C ALA A 52 -7.79 -7.65 1.20
N PHE A 53 -8.28 -6.62 0.54
CA PHE A 53 -7.96 -5.24 0.86
C PHE A 53 -9.20 -4.37 0.67
N THR A 54 -9.34 -3.35 1.52
CA THR A 54 -10.47 -2.42 1.48
C THR A 54 -9.94 -1.01 1.27
N GLY A 55 -10.42 -0.36 0.22
CA GLY A 55 -10.02 0.99 -0.15
C GLY A 55 -11.19 1.82 -0.65
N PHE A 56 -10.89 2.95 -1.27
CA PHE A 56 -11.88 3.88 -1.82
C PHE A 56 -11.59 4.12 -3.31
N PRO A 57 -11.83 3.10 -4.16
CA PRO A 57 -11.52 3.19 -5.58
C PRO A 57 -12.32 4.30 -6.22
N ILE A 58 -11.64 5.13 -7.03
CA ILE A 58 -12.25 6.22 -7.79
C ILE A 58 -13.14 7.12 -6.91
N GLY A 59 -12.75 7.31 -5.64
CA GLY A 59 -13.55 8.03 -4.64
C GLY A 59 -13.97 9.45 -5.03
N ALA A 60 -13.22 10.10 -5.93
CA ALA A 60 -13.58 11.40 -6.49
C ALA A 60 -14.83 11.34 -7.40
N VAL A 61 -15.15 10.19 -7.97
CA VAL A 61 -16.28 9.99 -8.89
C VAL A 61 -17.42 9.23 -8.21
N LEU A 62 -17.10 8.16 -7.50
CA LEU A 62 -18.09 7.26 -6.90
C LEU A 62 -18.43 7.61 -5.44
N GLY A 63 -17.77 8.62 -4.86
CA GLY A 63 -17.90 8.98 -3.46
C GLY A 63 -17.02 8.12 -2.55
N LEU A 64 -16.99 8.47 -1.25
CA LEU A 64 -16.17 7.81 -0.25
C LEU A 64 -16.85 6.54 0.30
N HIS A 65 -17.17 5.61 -0.58
CA HIS A 65 -17.67 4.30 -0.22
C HIS A 65 -16.51 3.29 -0.17
N PRO A 66 -16.34 2.52 0.92
CA PRO A 66 -15.33 1.49 0.99
C PRO A 66 -15.71 0.33 0.07
N VAL A 67 -14.75 -0.15 -0.70
CA VAL A 67 -14.89 -1.32 -1.56
C VAL A 67 -13.84 -2.34 -1.15
N THR A 68 -14.29 -3.55 -0.89
CA THR A 68 -13.42 -4.67 -0.55
C THR A 68 -13.17 -5.53 -1.79
N HIS A 69 -11.91 -5.75 -2.09
CA HIS A 69 -11.43 -6.67 -3.11
C HIS A 69 -10.85 -7.92 -2.43
N ARG A 70 -11.05 -9.07 -3.06
CA ARG A 70 -10.49 -10.34 -2.63
C ARG A 70 -9.61 -10.93 -3.72
N GLY A 71 -8.57 -11.64 -3.32
CA GLY A 71 -7.65 -12.34 -4.22
C GLY A 71 -6.70 -13.23 -3.45
N MET A 72 -5.52 -13.47 -4.03
CA MET A 72 -4.47 -14.26 -3.40
C MET A 72 -3.09 -13.61 -3.59
N ILE A 73 -2.13 -14.02 -2.79
CA ILE A 73 -0.71 -13.78 -3.03
C ILE A 73 -0.28 -14.69 -4.18
N SER A 74 0.05 -14.12 -5.33
CA SER A 74 0.49 -14.91 -6.50
C SER A 74 1.97 -15.21 -6.48
N ALA A 75 2.78 -14.25 -6.01
CA ALA A 75 4.23 -14.41 -5.91
C ALA A 75 4.83 -13.41 -4.93
N ARG A 76 6.03 -13.74 -4.46
CA ARG A 76 6.95 -12.76 -3.88
C ARG A 76 8.03 -12.47 -4.92
N THR A 77 8.15 -11.22 -5.36
CA THR A 77 9.03 -10.83 -6.45
C THR A 77 9.84 -9.59 -6.13
N PRO A 78 11.13 -9.55 -6.48
CA PRO A 78 11.94 -8.36 -6.30
C PRO A 78 11.49 -7.25 -7.26
N ILE A 79 11.41 -6.03 -6.74
CA ILE A 79 11.06 -4.86 -7.52
C ILE A 79 12.00 -3.70 -7.19
N ALA A 80 12.24 -2.82 -8.18
CA ALA A 80 12.91 -1.54 -7.97
C ALA A 80 11.89 -0.42 -8.16
N ILE A 81 11.69 0.43 -7.14
CA ILE A 81 10.83 1.61 -7.27
C ILE A 81 11.55 2.66 -8.13
N PRO A 82 10.98 3.10 -9.26
CA PRO A 82 11.51 4.24 -9.99
C PRO A 82 11.36 5.49 -9.11
N GLN A 83 12.46 6.11 -8.72
CA GLN A 83 12.40 7.38 -7.99
C GLN A 83 11.76 8.46 -8.86
N ALA A 84 10.76 9.16 -8.32
CA ALA A 84 9.89 10.11 -9.02
C ALA A 84 10.59 11.43 -9.46
N SER A 85 11.90 11.47 -9.59
CA SER A 85 12.63 12.66 -10.00
C SER A 85 13.32 12.46 -11.37
N PRO A 86 12.73 12.99 -12.47
CA PRO A 86 13.32 12.89 -13.80
C PRO A 86 14.68 13.62 -13.94
N LYS A 87 15.08 14.41 -12.96
CA LYS A 87 16.31 15.22 -13.00
C LYS A 87 17.60 14.53 -12.55
N ARG A 88 17.52 13.27 -12.11
CA ARG A 88 18.69 12.45 -11.74
C ARG A 88 18.56 11.03 -12.27
N LEU A 89 18.55 10.90 -13.58
CA LEU A 89 18.96 9.66 -14.23
C LEU A 89 20.49 9.56 -14.09
N ASP A 90 20.95 9.15 -12.93
CA ASP A 90 22.37 8.85 -12.71
C ASP A 90 22.68 7.50 -13.39
N ALA A 91 23.88 7.38 -13.96
CA ALA A 91 24.37 6.18 -14.62
C ALA A 91 24.28 4.89 -13.74
N LYS A 92 24.12 5.02 -12.42
CA LYS A 92 23.84 3.93 -11.47
C LYS A 92 22.45 3.34 -11.62
N MET A 93 21.42 4.13 -11.96
CA MET A 93 20.06 3.63 -12.20
C MET A 93 19.97 2.83 -13.52
N ILE A 94 20.76 3.22 -14.51
CA ILE A 94 20.83 2.51 -15.81
C ILE A 94 21.48 1.13 -15.62
N ARG A 95 22.29 0.93 -14.59
CA ARG A 95 22.97 -0.35 -14.29
C ARG A 95 22.17 -1.28 -13.34
N GLY A 96 20.90 -1.01 -13.07
CA GLY A 96 20.06 -1.88 -12.23
C GLY A 96 20.46 -1.90 -10.75
N GLN A 97 21.20 -0.91 -10.25
CA GLN A 97 21.62 -0.81 -8.84
C GLN A 97 20.67 0.06 -7.99
N GLY A 98 19.38 0.18 -8.35
CA GLY A 98 18.35 0.58 -7.39
C GLY A 98 18.26 -0.48 -6.28
N GLN A 99 18.07 -0.08 -5.02
CA GLN A 99 17.78 -1.04 -3.95
C GLN A 99 16.52 -1.80 -4.37
N THR A 100 16.68 -3.08 -4.70
CA THR A 100 15.57 -3.99 -4.94
C THR A 100 15.10 -4.53 -3.61
N PHE A 101 13.81 -4.64 -3.43
CA PHE A 101 13.20 -5.31 -2.29
C PHE A 101 12.02 -6.14 -2.76
N ASP A 102 11.68 -7.16 -1.99
CA ASP A 102 10.58 -8.04 -2.34
C ASP A 102 9.24 -7.35 -2.07
N VAL A 103 8.31 -7.51 -3.01
CA VAL A 103 6.91 -7.14 -2.89
C VAL A 103 6.04 -8.37 -3.08
N PHE A 104 4.79 -8.29 -2.62
CA PHE A 104 3.77 -9.27 -2.94
C PHE A 104 3.10 -8.90 -4.26
N GLN A 105 3.16 -9.77 -5.24
CA GLN A 105 2.33 -9.73 -6.43
C GLN A 105 1.00 -10.41 -6.11
N LEU A 106 -0.11 -9.79 -6.49
CA LEU A 106 -1.44 -10.25 -6.15
C LEU A 106 -2.23 -10.62 -7.41
N ASP A 107 -2.98 -11.70 -7.34
CA ASP A 107 -4.10 -11.96 -8.25
C ASP A 107 -5.34 -11.23 -7.71
N ALA A 108 -5.37 -9.94 -7.92
CA ALA A 108 -6.47 -9.04 -7.54
C ALA A 108 -6.30 -7.71 -8.27
N THR A 109 -7.39 -7.11 -8.70
CA THR A 109 -7.35 -5.81 -9.38
C THR A 109 -7.46 -4.67 -8.38
N ALA A 110 -6.43 -3.81 -8.32
CA ALA A 110 -6.51 -2.54 -7.60
C ALA A 110 -6.73 -1.37 -8.56
N TYR A 111 -7.65 -0.50 -8.19
CA TYR A 111 -7.94 0.73 -8.91
C TYR A 111 -7.29 1.94 -8.25
N PRO A 112 -7.13 3.07 -8.96
CA PRO A 112 -6.73 4.34 -8.36
C PRO A 112 -7.61 4.69 -7.16
N GLY A 113 -6.97 4.96 -6.01
CA GLY A 113 -7.64 5.16 -4.72
C GLY A 113 -7.53 3.96 -3.76
N ASN A 114 -7.04 2.81 -4.24
CA ASN A 114 -6.73 1.68 -3.36
C ASN A 114 -5.30 1.72 -2.78
N SER A 115 -4.42 2.58 -3.31
CA SER A 115 -3.07 2.77 -2.76
C SER A 115 -3.11 3.19 -1.30
N GLY A 116 -2.28 2.57 -0.47
CA GLY A 116 -2.26 2.77 0.98
C GLY A 116 -3.28 1.93 1.73
N SER A 117 -4.13 1.15 1.04
CA SER A 117 -5.05 0.21 1.70
C SER A 117 -4.29 -0.93 2.38
N PRO A 118 -4.74 -1.38 3.57
CA PRO A 118 -4.18 -2.57 4.19
C PRO A 118 -4.53 -3.82 3.38
N LEU A 119 -3.52 -4.64 3.10
CA LEU A 119 -3.66 -6.00 2.60
C LEU A 119 -3.75 -6.94 3.79
N TYR A 120 -4.85 -7.63 3.99
CA TYR A 120 -5.06 -8.47 5.16
C TYR A 120 -5.44 -9.90 4.78
N ASP A 121 -5.05 -10.80 5.66
CA ASP A 121 -5.42 -12.21 5.66
C ASP A 121 -6.93 -12.34 5.90
N THR A 122 -7.62 -13.11 5.04
CA THR A 122 -9.07 -13.30 5.15
C THR A 122 -9.49 -14.19 6.31
N GLU A 123 -8.57 -14.94 6.92
CA GLU A 123 -8.87 -15.86 8.02
C GLU A 123 -8.83 -15.16 9.39
N ASN A 124 -7.85 -14.26 9.60
CA ASN A 124 -7.62 -13.66 10.91
C ASN A 124 -7.58 -12.13 10.93
N GLY A 125 -7.63 -11.48 9.76
CA GLY A 125 -7.62 -10.02 9.61
C GLY A 125 -6.26 -9.37 9.82
N ASP A 126 -5.18 -10.12 9.94
CA ASP A 126 -3.83 -9.59 10.10
C ASP A 126 -3.35 -8.90 8.83
N VAL A 127 -2.77 -7.73 8.95
CA VAL A 127 -2.25 -6.95 7.85
C VAL A 127 -0.83 -7.42 7.50
N GLY A 128 -0.69 -8.09 6.36
CA GLY A 128 0.58 -8.57 5.83
C GLY A 128 1.28 -7.59 4.90
N GLY A 129 0.54 -6.58 4.38
CA GLY A 129 1.11 -5.63 3.42
C GLY A 129 0.27 -4.37 3.24
N ILE A 130 0.75 -3.47 2.39
CA ILE A 130 0.10 -2.21 2.02
C ILE A 130 0.04 -2.13 0.51
N ILE A 131 -1.15 -1.93 -0.04
CA ILE A 131 -1.35 -1.83 -1.50
C ILE A 131 -0.58 -0.62 -2.05
N SER A 132 0.22 -0.86 -3.09
CA SER A 132 0.89 0.19 -3.85
C SER A 132 0.48 0.09 -5.32
N SER A 133 0.01 1.20 -5.89
CA SER A 133 -0.33 1.32 -7.31
C SER A 133 0.75 2.01 -8.14
N VAL A 134 1.90 2.34 -7.54
CA VAL A 134 3.01 3.03 -8.22
C VAL A 134 3.57 2.19 -9.37
N PHE A 135 3.44 0.88 -9.29
CA PHE A 135 4.01 -0.06 -10.25
C PHE A 135 3.09 -0.37 -11.45
N VAL A 136 1.84 0.09 -11.40
CA VAL A 136 0.83 -0.44 -12.33
C VAL A 136 0.83 0.23 -13.70
N LYS A 137 1.26 1.49 -13.85
CA LYS A 137 1.43 2.13 -15.18
C LYS A 137 1.97 3.57 -15.14
N SER A 138 2.58 3.96 -16.26
CA SER A 138 3.17 5.28 -16.54
C SER A 138 2.17 6.43 -16.67
N SER A 139 0.86 6.21 -16.61
CA SER A 139 -0.16 7.27 -16.57
C SER A 139 -1.46 6.82 -15.89
N LYS A 140 -2.08 7.74 -15.15
CA LYS A 140 -3.38 7.51 -14.47
C LYS A 140 -4.50 7.16 -15.46
N GLU A 141 -4.47 7.70 -16.67
CA GLU A 141 -5.48 7.47 -17.72
C GLU A 141 -5.43 6.04 -18.27
N LYS A 142 -4.22 5.47 -18.44
CA LYS A 142 -4.07 4.07 -18.86
C LYS A 142 -4.48 3.08 -17.75
N ALA A 143 -4.33 3.44 -16.48
CA ALA A 143 -4.76 2.59 -15.37
C ALA A 143 -6.29 2.51 -15.23
N LEU A 144 -7.02 3.52 -15.71
CA LEU A 144 -8.49 3.53 -15.73
C LEU A 144 -9.06 2.79 -16.94
N SER A 145 -8.42 2.91 -18.11
CA SER A 145 -8.91 2.32 -19.36
C SER A 145 -8.54 0.85 -19.56
N ASP A 146 -7.45 0.41 -18.89
CA ASP A 146 -6.93 -0.95 -19.03
C ASP A 146 -6.23 -1.35 -17.72
N PRO A 147 -6.99 -1.70 -16.67
CA PRO A 147 -6.42 -2.18 -15.42
C PRO A 147 -5.65 -3.47 -15.69
N SER A 148 -4.32 -3.46 -15.44
CA SER A 148 -3.57 -4.71 -15.42
C SER A 148 -4.11 -5.54 -14.25
N GLY A 149 -4.41 -6.81 -14.46
CA GLY A 149 -4.84 -7.73 -13.39
C GLY A 149 -3.77 -7.96 -12.31
N ILE A 150 -2.59 -7.32 -12.44
CA ILE A 150 -1.46 -7.46 -11.53
C ILE A 150 -1.44 -6.26 -10.59
N THR A 151 -1.56 -6.54 -9.30
CA THR A 151 -1.47 -5.58 -8.21
C THR A 151 -0.28 -5.96 -7.33
N TYR A 152 0.36 -4.96 -6.73
CA TYR A 152 1.46 -5.17 -5.81
C TYR A 152 1.13 -4.63 -4.42
N ALA A 153 1.67 -5.30 -3.40
CA ALA A 153 1.64 -4.81 -2.04
C ALA A 153 3.05 -4.82 -1.43
N ILE A 154 3.35 -3.77 -0.70
CA ILE A 154 4.59 -3.62 0.06
C ILE A 154 4.43 -4.42 1.34
N PRO A 155 5.36 -5.34 1.70
CA PRO A 155 5.31 -6.10 2.94
C PRO A 155 5.20 -5.21 4.18
N ALA A 156 4.41 -5.64 5.15
CA ALA A 156 4.17 -4.88 6.39
C ALA A 156 5.43 -4.69 7.23
N ASP A 157 6.49 -5.48 6.99
CA ASP A 157 7.79 -5.33 7.66
C ASP A 157 8.35 -3.91 7.54
N PHE A 158 8.22 -3.29 6.36
CA PHE A 158 8.68 -1.92 6.14
C PHE A 158 7.87 -0.89 6.93
N ALA A 159 6.56 -1.10 7.08
CA ALA A 159 5.72 -0.28 7.94
C ALA A 159 6.05 -0.47 9.43
N ILE A 160 6.31 -1.71 9.85
CA ILE A 160 6.75 -2.05 11.21
C ILE A 160 8.09 -1.34 11.53
N GLU A 161 9.02 -1.39 10.59
CA GLU A 161 10.32 -0.74 10.73
C GLU A 161 10.18 0.80 10.79
N LEU A 162 9.29 1.37 9.97
CA LEU A 162 9.01 2.81 9.97
C LEU A 162 8.41 3.26 11.32
N LEU A 163 7.49 2.48 11.90
CA LEU A 163 6.95 2.71 13.24
C LEU A 163 8.04 2.63 14.31
N ARG A 164 8.93 1.62 14.23
CA ARG A 164 10.06 1.47 15.15
C ARG A 164 11.02 2.65 15.09
N LYS A 165 11.39 3.10 13.90
CA LYS A 165 12.24 4.28 13.67
C LYS A 165 11.62 5.57 14.23
N ALA A 166 10.30 5.68 14.20
CA ALA A 166 9.56 6.80 14.79
C ALA A 166 9.37 6.69 16.32
N GLY A 167 9.96 5.69 16.98
CA GLY A 167 9.82 5.47 18.42
C GLY A 167 8.42 4.99 18.86
N LEU A 168 7.62 4.51 17.92
CA LEU A 168 6.29 3.98 18.20
C LEU A 168 6.38 2.47 18.42
N ARG A 169 5.59 1.98 19.39
CA ARG A 169 5.49 0.53 19.63
C ARG A 169 4.71 -0.12 18.49
N LYS A 170 5.06 -1.38 18.20
CA LYS A 170 4.28 -2.24 17.30
C LYS A 170 2.85 -2.35 17.86
N PRO A 171 1.81 -2.13 17.05
CA PRO A 171 0.44 -2.37 17.45
C PRO A 171 0.17 -3.85 17.68
#